data_606594b34655eb549c2e2a7477cb117d
#
_entry.id   606594b34655eb549c2e2a7477cb117d
#
_cell.length_a   1.000
_cell.length_b   1.000
_cell.length_c   1.000
_cell.angle_alpha   90.00
_cell.angle_beta   90.00
_cell.angle_gamma   90.00
#
_symmetry.space_group_name_H-M   'P 1'
#
loop_
_entity.id
_entity.type
_entity.pdbx_description
1 polymer ?
#
loop_
_entity_poly.entity_id
_entity_poly.type
_entity_poly.pdbx_seq_one_letter_code
_entity_poly.pdbx_strand_id
1 'polypeptide(L)'
;DQQLSGYLRAHGIDQTPGAQERILICLTPRTNLRAMLDTGSAIAERFHGQLIVAYVRQPEITLNDQAMLDEKLEAGRAAGAQIVELEGENPVAAILDYAKAHGVTQLFVGHSQQRGVLARIRRNPVEKFIRNSQNMDIRVFPQ
;
A
#
# COMPACT_ATOMS: atom_id res chain seq x y z
N ASP A 1 14.03 -16.20 1.37
CA ASP A 1 14.34 -17.30 2.24
C ASP A 1 15.50 -16.96 3.16
N GLN A 2 15.88 -17.89 3.97
CA GLN A 2 16.80 -17.63 5.04
C GLN A 2 18.17 -17.24 4.55
N GLN A 3 18.63 -17.96 3.59
CA GLN A 3 19.94 -17.73 3.06
C GLN A 3 20.06 -16.39 2.40
N LEU A 4 19.07 -16.03 1.65
CA LEU A 4 19.05 -14.75 0.98
C LEU A 4 19.02 -13.62 1.99
N SER A 5 18.21 -13.76 3.01
CA SER A 5 18.14 -12.72 4.03
C SER A 5 19.46 -12.53 4.72
N GLY A 6 20.14 -13.61 5.02
CA GLY A 6 21.44 -13.51 5.64
C GLY A 6 22.44 -12.83 4.75
N TYR A 7 22.39 -13.13 3.48
CA TYR A 7 23.28 -12.51 2.53
C TYR A 7 23.07 -11.00 2.46
N LEU A 8 21.84 -10.60 2.38
CA LEU A 8 21.53 -9.18 2.26
C LEU A 8 22.00 -8.41 3.48
N ARG A 9 21.81 -8.98 4.64
CA ARG A 9 22.28 -8.32 5.84
C ARG A 9 23.77 -8.20 5.90
N ALA A 10 24.44 -9.25 5.50
CA ALA A 10 25.89 -9.26 5.56
C ALA A 10 26.49 -8.19 4.69
N HIS A 11 25.76 -7.75 3.70
CA HIS A 11 26.24 -6.71 2.80
C HIS A 11 25.77 -5.33 3.20
N GLY A 12 25.29 -5.21 4.40
CA GLY A 12 24.88 -3.90 4.87
C GLY A 12 23.61 -3.41 4.28
N ILE A 13 22.94 -4.21 3.55
CA ILE A 13 21.64 -3.88 3.04
C ILE A 13 20.69 -4.13 4.16
N ASP A 14 20.01 -3.16 4.56
CA ASP A 14 19.19 -3.26 5.69
C ASP A 14 18.04 -4.17 5.53
N GLN A 15 18.27 -5.39 5.23
CA GLN A 15 17.27 -6.40 5.11
C GLN A 15 17.35 -7.28 6.33
N THR A 16 16.28 -7.35 7.06
CA THR A 16 16.25 -8.24 8.19
C THR A 16 15.84 -9.61 7.72
N PRO A 17 16.19 -10.63 8.47
CA PRO A 17 15.72 -11.97 8.14
C PRO A 17 14.21 -11.94 8.16
N GLY A 18 13.61 -12.45 7.14
CA GLY A 18 12.18 -12.45 7.06
C GLY A 18 11.58 -11.17 6.51
N ALA A 19 12.42 -10.21 6.15
CA ALA A 19 11.91 -9.03 5.49
C ALA A 19 11.25 -9.44 4.19
N GLN A 20 10.07 -8.94 3.94
CA GLN A 20 9.28 -9.30 2.79
C GLN A 20 8.76 -8.07 2.10
N GLU A 21 8.43 -8.25 0.82
CA GLU A 21 7.66 -7.23 0.15
C GLU A 21 6.30 -7.15 0.80
N ARG A 22 5.89 -5.94 1.10
CA ARG A 22 4.56 -5.67 1.62
C ARG A 22 3.95 -4.61 0.76
N ILE A 23 2.94 -4.98 0.01
CA ILE A 23 2.32 -4.11 -0.97
C ILE A 23 0.99 -3.65 -0.42
N LEU A 24 0.84 -2.34 -0.31
CA LEU A 24 -0.38 -1.74 0.19
C LEU A 24 -1.10 -1.06 -0.95
N ILE A 25 -2.31 -1.52 -1.23
CA ILE A 25 -3.15 -0.92 -2.24
C ILE A 25 -4.11 0.04 -1.57
N CYS A 26 -4.10 1.28 -2.03
CA CYS A 26 -4.97 2.31 -1.50
C CYS A 26 -6.28 2.28 -2.26
N LEU A 27 -7.34 1.83 -1.63
CA LEU A 27 -8.60 1.57 -2.30
C LEU A 27 -9.60 2.70 -2.07
N THR A 28 -10.23 3.15 -3.15
CA THR A 28 -11.40 4.01 -3.09
C THR A 28 -12.47 3.39 -3.96
N PRO A 29 -13.72 3.86 -3.88
CA PRO A 29 -14.76 3.27 -4.73
C PRO A 29 -14.45 3.37 -6.22
N ARG A 30 -13.63 4.32 -6.63
CA ARG A 30 -13.33 4.51 -8.05
C ARG A 30 -11.98 4.00 -8.48
N THR A 31 -11.27 3.32 -7.60
CA THR A 31 -9.97 2.76 -7.90
C THR A 31 -10.06 1.66 -8.95
N ASN A 32 -9.11 1.64 -9.88
CA ASN A 32 -8.98 0.53 -10.79
C ASN A 32 -8.26 -0.60 -10.06
N LEU A 33 -8.99 -1.31 -9.26
CA LEU A 33 -8.39 -2.31 -8.39
C LEU A 33 -7.85 -3.50 -9.16
N ARG A 34 -8.47 -3.83 -10.29
CA ARG A 34 -8.04 -5.00 -11.04
C ARG A 34 -6.58 -4.88 -11.45
N ALA A 35 -6.20 -3.74 -11.99
CA ALA A 35 -4.81 -3.54 -12.40
C ALA A 35 -3.87 -3.61 -11.21
N MET A 36 -4.27 -3.04 -10.11
CA MET A 36 -3.44 -3.06 -8.91
C MET A 36 -3.32 -4.47 -8.34
N LEU A 37 -4.41 -5.23 -8.34
CA LEU A 37 -4.36 -6.61 -7.86
C LEU A 37 -3.49 -7.47 -8.75
N ASP A 38 -3.61 -7.31 -10.06
CA ASP A 38 -2.79 -8.10 -10.97
C ASP A 38 -1.31 -7.85 -10.73
N THR A 39 -0.92 -6.60 -10.66
CA THR A 39 0.47 -6.25 -10.45
C THR A 39 0.93 -6.65 -9.06
N GLY A 40 0.12 -6.33 -8.06
CA GLY A 40 0.49 -6.63 -6.68
C GLY A 40 0.59 -8.12 -6.40
N SER A 41 -0.35 -8.88 -6.95
CA SER A 41 -0.32 -10.32 -6.76
C SER A 41 0.91 -10.94 -7.40
N ALA A 42 1.30 -10.46 -8.58
CA ALA A 42 2.48 -10.97 -9.25
C ALA A 42 3.74 -10.70 -8.44
N ILE A 43 3.84 -9.50 -7.87
CA ILE A 43 4.99 -9.16 -7.06
C ILE A 43 4.99 -9.97 -5.77
N ALA A 44 3.83 -10.08 -5.12
CA ALA A 44 3.74 -10.81 -3.87
C ALA A 44 4.09 -12.28 -4.08
N GLU A 45 3.64 -12.85 -5.18
CA GLU A 45 3.92 -14.23 -5.46
C GLU A 45 5.40 -14.45 -5.74
N ARG A 46 5.98 -13.55 -6.52
CA ARG A 46 7.37 -13.67 -6.92
C ARG A 46 8.32 -13.53 -5.75
N PHE A 47 8.01 -12.64 -4.82
CA PHE A 47 8.90 -12.35 -3.70
C PHE A 47 8.37 -12.83 -2.37
N HIS A 48 7.37 -13.70 -2.39
CA HIS A 48 6.79 -14.25 -1.16
C HIS A 48 6.33 -13.15 -0.22
N GLY A 49 5.71 -12.13 -0.80
CA GLY A 49 5.32 -10.97 -0.04
C GLY A 49 3.87 -11.03 0.39
N GLN A 50 3.42 -9.94 0.98
CA GLN A 50 2.05 -9.78 1.42
C GLN A 50 1.35 -8.73 0.59
N LEU A 51 0.08 -8.98 0.31
CA LEU A 51 -0.75 -8.05 -0.42
C LEU A 51 -1.84 -7.55 0.51
N ILE A 52 -1.90 -6.24 0.68
CA ILE A 52 -2.83 -5.61 1.61
C ILE A 52 -3.66 -4.59 0.84
N VAL A 53 -4.96 -4.65 1.03
CA VAL A 53 -5.87 -3.65 0.46
C VAL A 53 -6.44 -2.86 1.62
N ALA A 54 -6.19 -1.57 1.62
CA ALA A 54 -6.64 -0.70 2.70
C ALA A 54 -7.55 0.38 2.16
N TYR A 55 -8.58 0.69 2.89
CA TYR A 55 -9.46 1.80 2.58
C TYR A 55 -9.75 2.60 3.85
N VAL A 56 -10.01 3.88 3.66
CA VAL A 56 -10.30 4.76 4.78
C VAL A 56 -11.80 4.95 4.85
N ARG A 57 -12.36 4.71 6.02
CA ARG A 57 -13.78 4.78 6.23
C ARG A 57 -14.29 6.20 5.97
N GLN A 58 -15.40 6.30 5.25
CA GLN A 58 -16.04 7.57 4.94
C GLN A 58 -17.43 7.55 5.50
N PRO A 59 -17.72 8.36 6.53
CA PRO A 59 -19.02 8.29 7.18
C PRO A 59 -20.17 8.68 6.26
N GLU A 60 -19.89 9.50 5.24
CA GLU A 60 -20.95 9.97 4.37
C GLU A 60 -20.87 9.41 2.97
N ILE A 61 -20.41 8.19 2.86
CA ILE A 61 -20.32 7.54 1.56
C ILE A 61 -21.72 7.27 1.02
N THR A 62 -21.91 7.48 -0.28
CA THR A 62 -23.20 7.21 -0.91
C THR A 62 -23.43 5.72 -1.03
N LEU A 63 -24.70 5.35 -1.22
CA LEU A 63 -25.02 3.94 -1.41
C LEU A 63 -24.36 3.38 -2.65
N ASN A 64 -24.29 4.16 -3.70
CA ASN A 64 -23.65 3.70 -4.92
C ASN A 64 -22.16 3.47 -4.71
N ASP A 65 -21.50 4.39 -4.06
CA ASP A 65 -20.07 4.24 -3.79
C ASP A 65 -19.82 3.08 -2.83
N GLN A 66 -20.70 2.87 -1.87
CA GLN A 66 -20.56 1.75 -0.96
C GLN A 66 -20.67 0.43 -1.71
N ALA A 67 -21.59 0.34 -2.66
CA ALA A 67 -21.73 -0.88 -3.44
C ALA A 67 -20.48 -1.14 -4.26
N MET A 68 -19.92 -0.09 -4.86
CA MET A 68 -18.69 -0.22 -5.62
C MET A 68 -17.54 -0.67 -4.74
N LEU A 69 -17.46 -0.10 -3.55
CA LEU A 69 -16.43 -0.46 -2.60
C LEU A 69 -16.56 -1.90 -2.17
N ASP A 70 -17.79 -2.33 -1.85
CA ASP A 70 -18.02 -3.70 -1.41
C ASP A 70 -17.60 -4.70 -2.46
N GLU A 71 -17.89 -4.40 -3.70
CA GLU A 71 -17.52 -5.28 -4.80
C GLU A 71 -16.01 -5.40 -4.91
N LYS A 72 -15.31 -4.29 -4.75
CA LYS A 72 -13.86 -4.30 -4.84
C LYS A 72 -13.23 -4.99 -3.64
N LEU A 73 -13.82 -4.85 -2.48
CA LEU A 73 -13.32 -5.56 -1.30
C LEU A 73 -13.43 -7.06 -1.49
N GLU A 74 -14.52 -7.49 -2.09
CA GLU A 74 -14.68 -8.92 -2.37
C GLU A 74 -13.63 -9.40 -3.36
N ALA A 75 -13.35 -8.61 -4.38
CA ALA A 75 -12.30 -8.95 -5.33
C ALA A 75 -10.94 -9.04 -4.66
N GLY A 76 -10.67 -8.15 -3.72
CA GLY A 76 -9.42 -8.20 -2.97
C GLY A 76 -9.30 -9.45 -2.15
N ARG A 77 -10.38 -9.84 -1.48
CA ARG A 77 -10.36 -11.08 -0.71
C ARG A 77 -10.14 -12.29 -1.60
N ALA A 78 -10.79 -12.31 -2.73
CA ALA A 78 -10.65 -13.43 -3.67
C ALA A 78 -9.23 -13.54 -4.18
N ALA A 79 -8.52 -12.43 -4.26
CA ALA A 79 -7.13 -12.44 -4.70
C ALA A 79 -6.15 -12.78 -3.57
N GLY A 80 -6.66 -13.02 -2.38
CA GLY A 80 -5.81 -13.38 -1.25
C GLY A 80 -5.25 -12.20 -0.49
N ALA A 81 -5.76 -11.01 -0.73
CA ALA A 81 -5.27 -9.83 -0.04
C ALA A 81 -5.86 -9.73 1.35
N GLN A 82 -5.08 -9.19 2.26
CA GLN A 82 -5.57 -8.83 3.57
C GLN A 82 -6.32 -7.51 3.44
N ILE A 83 -7.51 -7.44 4.02
CA ILE A 83 -8.33 -6.24 3.93
C ILE A 83 -8.20 -5.46 5.23
N VAL A 84 -7.93 -4.16 5.12
CA VAL A 84 -7.75 -3.32 6.29
C VAL A 84 -8.62 -2.09 6.15
N GLU A 85 -9.41 -1.80 7.17
CA GLU A 85 -10.20 -0.59 7.23
C GLU A 85 -9.51 0.40 8.15
N LEU A 86 -9.28 1.61 7.66
CA LEU A 86 -8.62 2.65 8.43
C LEU A 86 -9.59 3.76 8.72
N GLU A 87 -9.27 4.53 9.75
CA GLU A 87 -10.08 5.68 10.14
C GLU A 87 -9.20 6.89 10.27
N GLY A 88 -9.75 8.04 9.99
CA GLY A 88 -9.01 9.28 10.10
C GLY A 88 -9.65 10.36 9.26
N GLU A 89 -9.46 11.60 9.69
CA GLU A 89 -10.01 12.72 8.95
C GLU A 89 -9.29 12.95 7.64
N ASN A 90 -8.02 12.64 7.61
CA ASN A 90 -7.23 12.80 6.40
C ASN A 90 -6.87 11.42 5.86
N PRO A 91 -7.53 11.00 4.77
CA PRO A 91 -7.28 9.64 4.25
C PRO A 91 -5.84 9.39 3.86
N VAL A 92 -5.18 10.38 3.28
CA VAL A 92 -3.78 10.19 2.87
C VAL A 92 -2.91 9.97 4.08
N ALA A 93 -3.12 10.76 5.13
CA ALA A 93 -2.34 10.60 6.35
C ALA A 93 -2.56 9.22 6.96
N ALA A 94 -3.81 8.76 6.97
CA ALA A 94 -4.11 7.45 7.55
C ALA A 94 -3.38 6.34 6.79
N ILE A 95 -3.38 6.44 5.47
CA ILE A 95 -2.72 5.43 4.64
C ILE A 95 -1.21 5.46 4.87
N LEU A 96 -0.61 6.64 4.89
CA LEU A 96 0.84 6.73 5.06
C LEU A 96 1.28 6.31 6.44
N ASP A 97 0.48 6.64 7.46
CA ASP A 97 0.81 6.21 8.82
C ASP A 97 0.75 4.70 8.94
N TYR A 98 -0.26 4.09 8.34
CA TYR A 98 -0.36 2.65 8.36
C TYR A 98 0.82 2.01 7.63
N ALA A 99 1.16 2.56 6.47
CA ALA A 99 2.25 2.01 5.67
C ALA A 99 3.56 2.04 6.46
N LYS A 100 3.79 3.15 7.14
CA LYS A 100 5.01 3.30 7.91
C LYS A 100 5.03 2.34 9.10
N ALA A 101 3.91 2.22 9.77
CA ALA A 101 3.85 1.39 10.97
C ALA A 101 3.98 -0.10 10.65
N HIS A 102 3.63 -0.51 9.45
CA HIS A 102 3.60 -1.93 9.10
C HIS A 102 4.65 -2.33 8.10
N GLY A 103 5.65 -1.48 7.88
CA GLY A 103 6.76 -1.86 7.03
C GLY A 103 6.40 -2.09 5.57
N VAL A 104 5.47 -1.31 5.05
CA VAL A 104 5.07 -1.41 3.66
C VAL A 104 6.23 -1.00 2.77
N THR A 105 6.53 -1.81 1.77
CA THR A 105 7.61 -1.53 0.84
C THR A 105 7.13 -0.92 -0.46
N GLN A 106 5.88 -1.15 -0.83
CA GLN A 106 5.32 -0.55 -2.03
C GLN A 106 3.91 -0.07 -1.76
N LEU A 107 3.63 1.16 -2.15
CA LEU A 107 2.32 1.76 -2.00
C LEU A 107 1.73 1.99 -3.38
N PHE A 108 0.58 1.40 -3.65
CA PHE A 108 -0.11 1.53 -4.92
C PHE A 108 -1.24 2.55 -4.75
N VAL A 109 -1.22 3.60 -5.53
CA VAL A 109 -2.26 4.63 -5.45
C VAL A 109 -2.80 4.91 -6.83
N GLY A 110 -4.03 5.39 -6.90
CA GLY A 110 -4.60 5.82 -8.15
C GLY A 110 -4.08 7.17 -8.55
N HIS A 111 -4.25 7.49 -9.82
CA HIS A 111 -3.77 8.77 -10.34
C HIS A 111 -4.38 9.94 -9.59
N SER A 112 -5.63 9.85 -9.20
CA SER A 112 -6.29 10.95 -8.50
C SER A 112 -5.75 11.14 -7.08
N GLN A 113 -5.08 10.13 -6.54
CA GLN A 113 -4.54 10.21 -5.17
C GLN A 113 -3.09 10.64 -5.15
N GLN A 114 -2.45 10.64 -6.28
CA GLN A 114 -1.02 10.90 -6.36
C GLN A 114 -0.64 12.24 -5.76
N ARG A 115 -1.37 13.28 -6.10
CA ARG A 115 -1.03 14.62 -5.64
C ARG A 115 -1.10 14.73 -4.13
N GLY A 116 -2.13 14.14 -3.54
CA GLY A 116 -2.27 14.18 -2.08
C GLY A 116 -1.15 13.45 -1.37
N VAL A 117 -0.77 12.29 -1.90
CA VAL A 117 0.30 11.51 -1.30
C VAL A 117 1.61 12.26 -1.38
N LEU A 118 1.94 12.81 -2.54
CA LEU A 118 3.18 13.54 -2.69
C LEU A 118 3.24 14.79 -1.85
N ALA A 119 2.12 15.49 -1.74
CA ALA A 119 2.07 16.68 -0.91
C ALA A 119 2.32 16.35 0.55
N ARG A 120 1.74 15.25 1.01
CA ARG A 120 1.91 14.85 2.39
C ARG A 120 3.35 14.48 2.68
N ILE A 121 3.97 13.76 1.77
CA ILE A 121 5.37 13.39 1.93
C ILE A 121 6.26 14.61 1.96
N ARG A 122 5.98 15.60 1.12
CA ARG A 122 6.81 16.78 1.04
C ARG A 122 6.76 17.67 2.27
N ARG A 123 5.68 17.55 3.04
CA ARG A 123 5.53 18.41 4.22
C ARG A 123 6.49 18.07 5.31
N ASN A 124 7.07 16.89 5.28
CA ASN A 124 8.04 16.49 6.28
C ASN A 124 9.31 16.07 5.58
N PRO A 125 10.04 17.04 5.01
CA PRO A 125 11.19 16.70 4.18
C PRO A 125 12.26 15.89 4.89
N VAL A 126 12.50 16.19 6.16
CA VAL A 126 13.51 15.46 6.88
C VAL A 126 13.10 14.02 7.11
N GLU A 127 11.88 13.84 7.62
CA GLU A 127 11.36 12.51 7.82
C GLU A 127 11.25 11.73 6.54
N LYS A 128 10.78 12.41 5.50
CA LYS A 128 10.65 11.77 4.22
C LYS A 128 11.98 11.26 3.72
N PHE A 129 13.00 12.08 3.82
CA PHE A 129 14.30 11.70 3.35
C PHE A 129 14.82 10.47 4.07
N ILE A 130 14.66 10.44 5.37
CA ILE A 130 15.21 9.35 6.16
C ILE A 130 14.42 8.07 5.98
N ARG A 131 13.11 8.17 5.94
CA ARG A 131 12.30 6.97 6.02
C ARG A 131 11.68 6.57 4.71
N ASN A 132 10.97 7.50 4.10
CA ASN A 132 10.12 7.12 2.99
C ASN A 132 10.88 6.91 1.72
N SER A 133 11.82 7.76 1.44
CA SER A 133 12.52 7.65 0.17
C SER A 133 13.43 6.44 0.13
N GLN A 134 13.73 5.87 1.28
CA GLN A 134 14.60 4.70 1.29
C GLN A 134 13.86 3.40 1.39
N ASN A 135 12.65 3.42 1.90
CA ASN A 135 12.00 2.17 2.26
C ASN A 135 10.71 1.90 1.55
N MET A 136 10.16 2.85 0.84
CA MET A 136 8.86 2.64 0.24
C MET A 136 8.79 3.25 -1.14
N ASP A 137 8.42 2.42 -2.11
CA ASP A 137 8.18 2.88 -3.46
C ASP A 137 6.70 3.21 -3.61
N ILE A 138 6.42 4.24 -4.37
CA ILE A 138 5.03 4.62 -4.64
C ILE A 138 4.79 4.40 -6.11
N ARG A 139 3.80 3.60 -6.43
CA ARG A 139 3.45 3.31 -7.80
C ARG A 139 2.06 3.86 -8.09
N VAL A 140 1.94 4.62 -9.16
CA VAL A 140 0.70 5.27 -9.52
C VAL A 140 0.06 4.50 -10.67
N PHE A 141 -1.23 4.22 -10.52
CA PHE A 141 -1.98 3.49 -11.51
C PHE A 141 -3.02 4.40 -12.15
N PRO A 142 -3.26 4.28 -13.43
CA PRO A 142 -4.35 5.03 -14.06
C PRO A 142 -5.70 4.52 -13.58
N GLN A 143 -6.65 5.39 -13.63
CA GLN A 143 -8.00 5.03 -13.20
C GLN A 143 -8.87 4.56 -14.34
#